data_4567255e844a198d15e8f4d1ff274483
#
_entry.id   4567255e844a198d15e8f4d1ff274483
#
_cell.length_a   1.000
_cell.length_b   1.000
_cell.length_c   1.000
_cell.angle_alpha   90.00
_cell.angle_beta   90.00
_cell.angle_gamma   90.00
#
_symmetry.space_group_name_H-M   'P 1'
#
loop_
_entity.id
_entity.type
_entity.pdbx_description
1 polymer ?
#
loop_
_entity_poly.entity_id
_entity_poly.type
_entity_poly.pdbx_seq_one_letter_code
_entity_poly.pdbx_strand_id
1 'polypeptide(L)'
;MLFIILFTSFIGSVRAQSGSDSLVMSYMQEMGIPLTYNNKIELLMTGREKFINLFEAIRHARHHIHLEYFNFRNDSIANTLFDLLAEKAKEGVEVRAMFDAFGNWSNNQPLKKRHLQAIKERGIEIVKFDPFTFPYINHAMHRDHRKIVVIDGKTGYTGGMNIADYYINGLPKIGKWHDIHMRIEGDAVRYLQGIFLTMWNRETGQHIGGPAYFPKLPQYPDSVSEEIAIVDRTPKETPRSISHAYAASIEAAQKNIQIVNPYFVPTKSIRKAIKKALKKGTKVEIMIPEVSDIPFTPEASFHIVHKLMKRGAKIYLFKGGFHHSKVMMVDSTFCTVGTANLNSRSLRYDYETNAFIFDPSTTNQLNGMFERDKQNSTLLTPEIWKQRSGWKKFVGWVGNLLTPFL
;
A
#
# COMPACT_ATOMS: atom_id res chain seq x y z
N MET A 1 5.32 24.05 -41.08
CA MET A 1 6.47 24.35 -40.22
C MET A 1 6.53 23.27 -39.14
N LEU A 2 7.47 22.32 -39.36
CA LEU A 2 7.58 21.07 -38.60
C LEU A 2 8.45 21.36 -37.35
N PHE A 3 7.90 21.27 -36.16
CA PHE A 3 8.69 21.37 -34.91
C PHE A 3 9.24 20.00 -34.57
N ILE A 4 10.54 19.80 -34.80
CA ILE A 4 11.30 18.66 -34.31
C ILE A 4 11.67 18.94 -32.85
N ILE A 5 11.06 18.21 -31.92
CA ILE A 5 11.48 18.21 -30.50
C ILE A 5 12.63 17.24 -30.36
N LEU A 6 13.84 17.77 -30.17
CA LEU A 6 15.03 17.00 -29.82
C LEU A 6 14.87 16.49 -28.37
N PHE A 7 14.68 15.20 -28.23
CA PHE A 7 14.87 14.50 -26.96
C PHE A 7 16.37 14.38 -26.67
N THR A 8 16.89 15.21 -25.79
CA THR A 8 18.22 14.97 -25.22
C THR A 8 18.09 13.86 -24.18
N SER A 9 18.53 12.66 -24.57
CA SER A 9 18.70 11.53 -23.65
C SER A 9 19.81 11.85 -22.65
N PHE A 10 19.45 12.13 -21.41
CA PHE A 10 20.34 12.13 -20.28
C PHE A 10 20.71 10.67 -19.97
N ILE A 11 21.88 10.25 -20.41
CA ILE A 11 22.46 8.96 -20.00
C ILE A 11 23.05 9.18 -18.60
N GLY A 12 22.21 9.00 -17.58
CA GLY A 12 22.67 8.82 -16.20
C GLY A 12 23.46 7.51 -16.11
N SER A 13 24.56 7.52 -15.40
CA SER A 13 25.41 6.34 -15.16
C SER A 13 24.56 5.24 -14.50
N VAL A 14 24.18 4.24 -15.28
CA VAL A 14 23.51 3.04 -14.79
C VAL A 14 24.51 2.31 -13.88
N ARG A 15 24.30 2.36 -12.55
CA ARG A 15 24.91 1.40 -11.65
C ARG A 15 24.58 0.01 -12.17
N ALA A 16 25.61 -0.83 -12.36
CA ALA A 16 25.42 -2.24 -12.71
C ALA A 16 24.64 -2.92 -11.59
N GLN A 17 23.33 -3.00 -11.73
CA GLN A 17 22.41 -3.63 -10.78
C GLN A 17 22.41 -5.15 -11.00
N SER A 18 22.29 -5.91 -9.94
CA SER A 18 22.23 -7.37 -10.02
C SER A 18 20.86 -7.81 -10.57
N GLY A 19 20.91 -8.58 -11.65
CA GLY A 19 19.88 -9.26 -12.47
C GLY A 19 18.38 -9.20 -12.12
N SER A 20 17.90 -9.25 -10.85
CA SER A 20 16.46 -9.30 -10.56
C SER A 20 15.78 -7.94 -10.60
N ASP A 21 16.44 -6.90 -10.14
CA ASP A 21 15.95 -5.51 -10.12
C ASP A 21 15.88 -4.94 -11.53
N SER A 22 16.96 -5.08 -12.33
CA SER A 22 16.99 -4.62 -13.70
C SER A 22 15.92 -5.28 -14.59
N LEU A 23 15.63 -6.56 -14.38
CA LEU A 23 14.54 -7.26 -15.07
C LEU A 23 13.17 -6.68 -14.71
N VAL A 24 12.94 -6.36 -13.45
CA VAL A 24 11.67 -5.78 -13.00
C VAL A 24 11.52 -4.34 -13.47
N MET A 25 12.61 -3.55 -13.45
CA MET A 25 12.61 -2.18 -13.97
C MET A 25 12.29 -2.14 -15.46
N SER A 26 12.96 -2.99 -16.26
CA SER A 26 12.67 -3.13 -17.68
C SER A 26 11.21 -3.51 -17.93
N TYR A 27 10.70 -4.48 -17.18
CA TYR A 27 9.30 -4.87 -17.25
C TYR A 27 8.33 -3.72 -16.93
N MET A 28 8.63 -2.90 -15.92
CA MET A 28 7.80 -1.74 -15.59
C MET A 28 7.81 -0.70 -16.70
N GLN A 29 8.96 -0.45 -17.31
CA GLN A 29 9.08 0.44 -18.46
C GLN A 29 8.26 -0.07 -19.66
N GLU A 30 8.33 -1.36 -19.97
CA GLU A 30 7.51 -2.00 -21.02
C GLU A 30 6.01 -1.86 -20.74
N MET A 31 5.60 -1.88 -19.47
CA MET A 31 4.21 -1.68 -19.04
C MET A 31 3.81 -0.20 -19.00
N GLY A 32 4.69 0.73 -19.38
CA GLY A 32 4.45 2.17 -19.32
C GLY A 32 4.39 2.71 -17.89
N ILE A 33 4.95 2.00 -16.91
CA ILE A 33 5.06 2.46 -15.52
C ILE A 33 6.35 3.26 -15.38
N PRO A 34 6.26 4.56 -15.07
CA PRO A 34 7.45 5.40 -15.01
C PRO A 34 8.33 5.07 -13.79
N LEU A 35 9.64 5.03 -14.03
CA LEU A 35 10.66 5.03 -12.99
C LEU A 35 11.10 6.46 -12.70
N THR A 36 11.27 6.79 -11.45
CA THR A 36 11.80 8.06 -10.97
C THR A 36 13.10 7.83 -10.20
N TYR A 37 14.07 8.73 -10.37
CA TYR A 37 15.45 8.54 -9.91
C TYR A 37 15.89 9.58 -8.87
N ASN A 38 15.09 10.61 -8.63
CA ASN A 38 15.39 11.70 -7.72
C ASN A 38 14.42 11.64 -6.53
N ASN A 39 14.60 10.65 -5.66
CA ASN A 39 13.72 10.47 -4.51
C ASN A 39 14.50 10.17 -3.23
N LYS A 40 13.84 10.45 -2.11
CA LYS A 40 14.27 10.05 -0.77
C LYS A 40 13.09 9.40 -0.05
N ILE A 41 13.34 8.24 0.57
CA ILE A 41 12.33 7.48 1.32
C ILE A 41 12.69 7.43 2.80
N GLU A 42 11.68 7.54 3.63
CA GLU A 42 11.73 7.24 5.04
C GLU A 42 10.65 6.21 5.36
N LEU A 43 11.05 5.02 5.82
CA LEU A 43 10.12 4.00 6.29
C LEU A 43 9.60 4.34 7.69
N LEU A 44 8.28 4.29 7.85
CA LEU A 44 7.57 4.54 9.10
C LEU A 44 6.99 3.20 9.58
N MET A 45 7.72 2.54 10.48
CA MET A 45 7.49 1.16 10.89
C MET A 45 6.38 1.01 11.94
N THR A 46 5.90 2.13 12.50
CA THR A 46 4.86 2.14 13.53
C THR A 46 3.85 3.27 13.30
N GLY A 47 2.63 3.10 13.83
CA GLY A 47 1.63 4.17 13.78
C GLY A 47 2.11 5.44 14.49
N ARG A 48 2.86 5.30 15.59
CA ARG A 48 3.43 6.46 16.31
C ARG A 48 4.39 7.25 15.43
N GLU A 49 5.34 6.59 14.77
CA GLU A 49 6.26 7.23 13.82
C GLU A 49 5.51 7.92 12.70
N LYS A 50 4.52 7.20 12.08
CA LYS A 50 3.71 7.79 11.02
C LYS A 50 3.01 9.07 11.45
N PHE A 51 2.31 9.07 12.58
CA PHE A 51 1.50 10.23 12.96
C PHE A 51 2.35 11.39 13.44
N ILE A 52 3.46 11.15 14.14
CA ILE A 52 4.41 12.23 14.49
C ILE A 52 4.96 12.86 13.21
N ASN A 53 5.47 12.05 12.29
CA ASN A 53 6.07 12.52 11.04
C ASN A 53 5.06 13.26 10.15
N LEU A 54 3.85 12.69 9.97
CA LEU A 54 2.79 13.29 9.17
C LEU A 54 2.31 14.63 9.75
N PHE A 55 2.06 14.69 11.06
CA PHE A 55 1.57 15.92 11.70
C PHE A 55 2.62 17.04 11.65
N GLU A 56 3.89 16.69 11.79
CA GLU A 56 4.98 17.66 11.62
C GLU A 56 5.05 18.18 10.19
N ALA A 57 4.93 17.32 9.18
CA ALA A 57 4.90 17.75 7.79
C ALA A 57 3.68 18.64 7.48
N ILE A 58 2.50 18.34 8.04
CA ILE A 58 1.29 19.16 7.90
C ILE A 58 1.49 20.57 8.51
N ARG A 59 2.12 20.68 9.69
CA ARG A 59 2.41 22.01 10.31
C ARG A 59 3.24 22.90 9.40
N HIS A 60 4.11 22.33 8.58
CA HIS A 60 4.99 23.06 7.66
C HIS A 60 4.39 23.31 6.27
N ALA A 61 3.19 22.81 5.99
CA ALA A 61 2.49 23.03 4.74
C ALA A 61 2.27 24.52 4.45
N ARG A 62 2.42 24.90 3.17
CA ARG A 62 2.34 26.31 2.73
C ARG A 62 1.31 26.54 1.63
N HIS A 63 1.04 25.55 0.79
CA HIS A 63 0.17 25.70 -0.38
C HIS A 63 -1.05 24.78 -0.31
N HIS A 64 -0.83 23.46 -0.23
CA HIS A 64 -1.95 22.51 -0.21
C HIS A 64 -1.63 21.24 0.58
N ILE A 65 -2.69 20.63 1.11
CA ILE A 65 -2.66 19.31 1.74
C ILE A 65 -3.78 18.47 1.13
N HIS A 66 -3.42 17.40 0.45
CA HIS A 66 -4.33 16.45 -0.16
C HIS A 66 -4.27 15.11 0.57
N LEU A 67 -5.43 14.55 0.95
CA LEU A 67 -5.53 13.29 1.67
C LEU A 67 -6.54 12.37 0.98
N GLU A 68 -6.14 11.15 0.67
CA GLU A 68 -6.97 10.08 0.12
C GLU A 68 -6.81 8.83 1.00
N TYR A 69 -7.89 8.38 1.64
CA TYR A 69 -7.85 7.25 2.57
C TYR A 69 -9.05 6.33 2.39
N PHE A 70 -8.87 5.05 2.70
CA PHE A 70 -10.01 4.13 2.78
C PHE A 70 -10.96 4.53 3.91
N ASN A 71 -10.43 4.93 5.08
CA ASN A 71 -11.25 5.52 6.13
C ASN A 71 -10.49 6.53 6.99
N PHE A 72 -11.25 7.49 7.51
CA PHE A 72 -10.93 8.27 8.70
C PHE A 72 -11.84 7.76 9.82
N ARG A 73 -11.24 7.26 10.88
CA ARG A 73 -12.01 6.84 12.04
C ARG A 73 -12.31 8.04 12.92
N ASN A 74 -13.54 8.17 13.43
CA ASN A 74 -13.88 9.25 14.36
C ASN A 74 -13.34 8.96 15.76
N ASP A 75 -12.02 9.07 15.91
CA ASP A 75 -11.26 8.81 17.13
C ASP A 75 -10.24 9.92 17.41
N SER A 76 -9.42 9.76 18.42
CA SER A 76 -8.49 10.77 18.90
C SER A 76 -7.51 11.24 17.83
N ILE A 77 -6.88 10.31 17.12
CA ILE A 77 -5.91 10.62 16.05
C ILE A 77 -6.56 11.37 14.90
N ALA A 78 -7.74 10.93 14.45
CA ALA A 78 -8.42 11.61 13.35
C ALA A 78 -8.90 13.01 13.78
N ASN A 79 -9.39 13.17 15.00
CA ASN A 79 -9.78 14.50 15.51
C ASN A 79 -8.57 15.44 15.60
N THR A 80 -7.43 14.97 16.13
CA THR A 80 -6.18 15.75 16.15
C THR A 80 -5.73 16.13 14.73
N LEU A 81 -5.84 15.20 13.76
CA LEU A 81 -5.56 15.51 12.36
C LEU A 81 -6.47 16.63 11.84
N PHE A 82 -7.80 16.52 12.01
CA PHE A 82 -8.74 17.52 11.53
C PHE A 82 -8.59 18.86 12.23
N ASP A 83 -8.17 18.90 13.50
CA ASP A 83 -7.83 20.14 14.20
C ASP A 83 -6.65 20.83 13.53
N LEU A 84 -5.57 20.11 13.28
CA LEU A 84 -4.38 20.63 12.62
C LEU A 84 -4.67 21.07 11.17
N LEU A 85 -5.46 20.31 10.43
CA LEU A 85 -5.89 20.66 9.07
C LEU A 85 -6.72 21.94 9.05
N ALA A 86 -7.59 22.15 10.03
CA ALA A 86 -8.38 23.37 10.17
C ALA A 86 -7.52 24.59 10.52
N GLU A 87 -6.47 24.42 11.33
CA GLU A 87 -5.48 25.48 11.57
C GLU A 87 -4.80 25.88 10.27
N LYS A 88 -4.36 24.93 9.47
CA LYS A 88 -3.73 25.18 8.17
C LYS A 88 -4.70 25.84 7.18
N ALA A 89 -5.97 25.42 7.15
CA ALA A 89 -6.99 26.07 6.31
C ALA A 89 -7.20 27.55 6.68
N LYS A 90 -7.18 27.89 7.98
CA LYS A 90 -7.22 29.30 8.44
C LYS A 90 -6.00 30.13 8.02
N GLU A 91 -4.83 29.46 7.87
CA GLU A 91 -3.61 30.06 7.35
C GLU A 91 -3.63 30.28 5.82
N GLY A 92 -4.71 29.84 5.13
CA GLY A 92 -4.87 29.93 3.68
C GLY A 92 -4.33 28.74 2.89
N VAL A 93 -3.97 27.64 3.58
CA VAL A 93 -3.58 26.40 2.91
C VAL A 93 -4.82 25.68 2.37
N GLU A 94 -4.79 25.25 1.10
CA GLU A 94 -5.88 24.47 0.50
C GLU A 94 -5.88 23.05 1.07
N VAL A 95 -6.96 22.65 1.76
CA VAL A 95 -7.06 21.33 2.38
C VAL A 95 -8.19 20.54 1.73
N ARG A 96 -7.83 19.42 1.10
CA ARG A 96 -8.76 18.49 0.44
C ARG A 96 -8.59 17.07 0.97
N ALA A 97 -9.68 16.48 1.43
CA ALA A 97 -9.70 15.13 1.97
C ALA A 97 -10.77 14.28 1.27
N MET A 98 -10.40 13.07 0.86
CA MET A 98 -11.32 12.10 0.28
C MET A 98 -11.21 10.77 1.04
N PHE A 99 -12.34 10.09 1.21
CA PHE A 99 -12.37 8.77 1.85
C PHE A 99 -13.47 7.90 1.27
N ASP A 100 -13.24 6.59 1.31
CA ASP A 100 -14.15 5.60 0.77
C ASP A 100 -15.45 5.50 1.58
N ALA A 101 -16.62 5.48 0.91
CA ALA A 101 -17.91 5.41 1.58
C ALA A 101 -18.12 4.08 2.31
N PHE A 102 -17.65 2.95 1.73
CA PHE A 102 -17.73 1.63 2.35
C PHE A 102 -16.72 1.52 3.51
N GLY A 103 -15.50 2.02 3.33
CA GLY A 103 -14.49 2.08 4.38
C GLY A 103 -14.98 2.84 5.61
N ASN A 104 -15.70 3.94 5.40
CA ASN A 104 -16.33 4.67 6.49
C ASN A 104 -17.50 3.91 7.12
N TRP A 105 -18.37 3.30 6.32
CA TRP A 105 -19.53 2.57 6.82
C TRP A 105 -19.15 1.31 7.61
N SER A 106 -18.13 0.60 7.15
CA SER A 106 -17.70 -0.68 7.73
C SER A 106 -16.93 -0.54 9.05
N ASN A 107 -16.44 0.67 9.39
CA ASN A 107 -15.74 0.87 10.66
C ASN A 107 -16.70 1.17 11.83
N ASN A 108 -16.29 0.82 13.04
CA ASN A 108 -17.13 0.95 14.24
C ASN A 108 -17.22 2.39 14.81
N GLN A 109 -16.46 3.34 14.27
CA GLN A 109 -16.49 4.78 14.62
C GLN A 109 -16.52 5.62 13.34
N PRO A 110 -17.61 5.57 12.52
CA PRO A 110 -17.68 6.27 11.25
C PRO A 110 -17.85 7.78 11.41
N LEU A 111 -17.34 8.54 10.46
CA LEU A 111 -17.68 9.95 10.30
C LEU A 111 -19.15 10.06 9.83
N LYS A 112 -20.02 10.60 10.70
CA LYS A 112 -21.44 10.86 10.41
C LYS A 112 -21.61 12.20 9.70
N LYS A 113 -22.79 12.46 9.12
CA LYS A 113 -23.11 13.74 8.43
C LYS A 113 -22.75 14.97 9.26
N ARG A 114 -23.09 14.99 10.56
CA ARG A 114 -22.74 16.10 11.47
C ARG A 114 -21.24 16.33 11.61
N HIS A 115 -20.43 15.25 11.62
CA HIS A 115 -18.97 15.38 11.72
C HIS A 115 -18.39 15.97 10.41
N LEU A 116 -18.89 15.52 9.26
CA LEU A 116 -18.47 16.03 7.95
C LEU A 116 -18.86 17.50 7.78
N GLN A 117 -20.05 17.89 8.27
CA GLN A 117 -20.48 19.28 8.24
C GLN A 117 -19.54 20.14 9.09
N ALA A 118 -19.26 19.74 10.33
CA ALA A 118 -18.35 20.46 11.21
C ALA A 118 -16.92 20.59 10.64
N ILE A 119 -16.43 19.55 9.92
CA ILE A 119 -15.13 19.58 9.23
C ILE A 119 -15.16 20.61 8.10
N LYS A 120 -16.22 20.62 7.28
CA LYS A 120 -16.39 21.59 6.17
C LYS A 120 -16.47 23.05 6.64
N GLU A 121 -17.20 23.29 7.73
CA GLU A 121 -17.33 24.62 8.36
C GLU A 121 -15.97 25.18 8.85
N ARG A 122 -14.98 24.31 9.02
CA ARG A 122 -13.61 24.68 9.40
C ARG A 122 -12.68 24.93 8.22
N GLY A 123 -13.23 24.99 6.98
CA GLY A 123 -12.47 25.30 5.76
C GLY A 123 -11.83 24.09 5.09
N ILE A 124 -12.18 22.87 5.46
CA ILE A 124 -11.66 21.64 4.86
C ILE A 124 -12.65 21.13 3.82
N GLU A 125 -12.23 20.99 2.56
CA GLU A 125 -13.01 20.29 1.55
C GLU A 125 -12.92 18.77 1.80
N ILE A 126 -14.03 18.14 2.23
CA ILE A 126 -14.07 16.71 2.48
C ILE A 126 -15.20 16.04 1.70
N VAL A 127 -14.88 14.97 0.97
CA VAL A 127 -15.84 14.21 0.14
C VAL A 127 -15.75 12.72 0.38
N LYS A 128 -16.85 12.02 0.10
CA LYS A 128 -16.90 10.56 0.09
C LYS A 128 -16.68 10.07 -1.34
N PHE A 129 -15.75 9.15 -1.51
CA PHE A 129 -15.62 8.38 -2.72
C PHE A 129 -16.78 7.40 -2.85
N ASP A 130 -17.42 7.39 -4.01
CA ASP A 130 -18.48 6.46 -4.41
C ASP A 130 -19.53 6.21 -3.30
N PRO A 131 -20.35 7.24 -2.94
CA PRO A 131 -21.41 7.10 -1.96
C PRO A 131 -22.43 6.04 -2.38
N PHE A 132 -22.97 5.29 -1.41
CA PHE A 132 -24.04 4.33 -1.69
C PHE A 132 -25.31 5.02 -2.18
N THR A 133 -25.66 4.78 -3.44
CA THR A 133 -26.91 5.22 -4.07
C THR A 133 -27.64 4.02 -4.66
N PHE A 134 -28.94 4.12 -4.80
CA PHE A 134 -29.73 3.05 -5.44
C PHE A 134 -29.43 2.99 -6.95
N PRO A 135 -29.25 1.80 -7.56
CA PRO A 135 -29.21 0.45 -6.98
C PRO A 135 -27.82 0.15 -6.36
N TYR A 136 -27.80 -0.18 -5.09
CA TYR A 136 -26.56 -0.33 -4.26
C TYR A 136 -25.53 -1.33 -4.80
N ILE A 137 -25.92 -2.28 -5.63
CA ILE A 137 -25.05 -3.32 -6.20
C ILE A 137 -23.92 -2.70 -7.03
N ASN A 138 -24.15 -1.59 -7.72
CA ASN A 138 -23.15 -0.94 -8.58
C ASN A 138 -22.00 -0.33 -7.79
N HIS A 139 -22.17 -0.07 -6.49
CA HIS A 139 -21.22 0.60 -5.62
C HIS A 139 -20.48 -0.34 -4.67
N ALA A 140 -20.75 -1.65 -4.72
CA ALA A 140 -20.15 -2.63 -3.79
C ALA A 140 -18.76 -3.12 -4.25
N MET A 141 -18.47 -3.08 -5.54
CA MET A 141 -17.36 -3.80 -6.16
C MET A 141 -16.04 -3.03 -6.18
N HIS A 142 -16.06 -1.74 -6.48
CA HIS A 142 -14.86 -0.94 -6.72
C HIS A 142 -14.67 0.08 -5.61
N ARG A 143 -13.84 -0.24 -4.63
CA ARG A 143 -13.59 0.63 -3.47
C ARG A 143 -12.22 1.29 -3.55
N ASP A 144 -12.12 2.49 -3.00
CA ASP A 144 -10.85 3.18 -2.93
C ASP A 144 -10.08 2.75 -1.67
N HIS A 145 -9.11 1.86 -1.89
CA HIS A 145 -8.28 1.33 -0.79
C HIS A 145 -6.90 1.99 -0.74
N ARG A 146 -6.68 3.07 -1.48
CA ARG A 146 -5.45 3.86 -1.41
C ARG A 146 -5.31 4.58 -0.08
N LYS A 147 -4.10 4.94 0.27
CA LYS A 147 -3.74 5.80 1.40
C LYS A 147 -2.65 6.72 0.90
N ILE A 148 -3.05 7.90 0.51
CA ILE A 148 -2.15 8.91 -0.09
C ILE A 148 -2.30 10.21 0.69
N VAL A 149 -1.17 10.82 1.04
CA VAL A 149 -1.12 12.23 1.42
C VAL A 149 -0.09 12.91 0.53
N VAL A 150 -0.42 14.09 0.04
CA VAL A 150 0.53 14.96 -0.64
C VAL A 150 0.49 16.34 -0.01
N ILE A 151 1.65 16.86 0.36
CA ILE A 151 1.84 18.17 0.97
C ILE A 151 2.70 19.01 0.04
N ASP A 152 2.16 20.14 -0.39
CA ASP A 152 2.81 21.13 -1.26
C ASP A 152 3.39 20.56 -2.57
N GLY A 153 2.94 19.36 -3.01
CA GLY A 153 3.51 18.65 -4.15
C GLY A 153 4.98 18.21 -3.97
N LYS A 154 5.50 18.27 -2.73
CA LYS A 154 6.90 17.99 -2.40
C LYS A 154 7.09 16.78 -1.52
N THR A 155 6.18 16.55 -0.58
CA THR A 155 6.21 15.43 0.34
C THR A 155 4.98 14.57 0.12
N GLY A 156 5.19 13.28 -0.09
CA GLY A 156 4.14 12.27 -0.27
C GLY A 156 4.18 11.22 0.83
N TYR A 157 3.03 10.65 1.15
CA TYR A 157 2.91 9.50 2.05
C TYR A 157 2.07 8.42 1.38
N THR A 158 2.48 7.15 1.51
CA THR A 158 1.66 5.99 1.16
C THR A 158 2.08 4.76 1.97
N GLY A 159 1.25 3.72 1.97
CA GLY A 159 1.49 2.48 2.71
C GLY A 159 0.20 1.86 3.26
N GLY A 160 0.30 0.96 4.24
CA GLY A 160 -0.85 0.18 4.72
C GLY A 160 -1.78 0.92 5.71
N MET A 161 -1.30 1.96 6.41
CA MET A 161 -1.99 2.56 7.56
C MET A 161 -3.07 3.57 7.16
N ASN A 162 -4.29 3.39 7.68
CA ASN A 162 -5.33 4.43 7.69
C ASN A 162 -5.10 5.46 8.80
N ILE A 163 -6.09 6.32 9.07
CA ILE A 163 -6.10 7.27 10.16
C ILE A 163 -6.97 6.73 11.29
N ALA A 164 -6.34 6.13 12.30
CA ALA A 164 -7.04 5.53 13.44
C ALA A 164 -6.11 5.28 14.63
N ASP A 165 -6.67 5.37 15.85
CA ASP A 165 -5.97 5.18 17.12
C ASP A 165 -5.36 3.78 17.27
N TYR A 166 -5.96 2.76 16.67
CA TYR A 166 -5.50 1.38 16.84
C TYR A 166 -4.11 1.11 16.20
N TYR A 167 -3.63 1.95 15.30
CA TYR A 167 -2.24 1.87 14.82
C TYR A 167 -1.20 2.19 15.89
N ILE A 168 -1.61 2.92 16.95
CA ILE A 168 -0.76 3.23 18.11
C ILE A 168 -1.09 2.28 19.29
N ASN A 169 -2.39 2.15 19.59
CA ASN A 169 -2.86 1.52 20.83
C ASN A 169 -3.21 0.04 20.65
N GLY A 170 -3.31 -0.46 19.41
CA GLY A 170 -3.84 -1.78 19.12
C GLY A 170 -5.36 -1.87 19.35
N LEU A 171 -5.89 -3.10 19.34
CA LEU A 171 -7.28 -3.41 19.62
C LEU A 171 -7.38 -4.46 20.74
N PRO A 172 -8.32 -4.35 21.69
CA PRO A 172 -8.38 -5.23 22.87
C PRO A 172 -8.42 -6.74 22.55
N LYS A 173 -9.10 -7.13 21.46
CA LYS A 173 -9.26 -8.55 21.06
C LYS A 173 -8.14 -9.05 20.13
N ILE A 174 -7.37 -8.16 19.54
CA ILE A 174 -6.40 -8.47 18.47
C ILE A 174 -4.97 -8.20 18.95
N GLY A 175 -4.80 -7.28 19.89
CA GLY A 175 -3.50 -6.85 20.39
C GLY A 175 -2.92 -5.70 19.57
N LYS A 176 -1.59 -5.61 19.52
CA LYS A 176 -0.86 -4.59 18.77
C LYS A 176 -1.16 -4.68 17.28
N TRP A 177 -1.17 -3.52 16.62
CA TRP A 177 -1.36 -3.43 15.18
C TRP A 177 -0.06 -3.03 14.52
N HIS A 178 0.51 -3.93 13.74
CA HIS A 178 1.75 -3.71 13.01
C HIS A 178 1.42 -3.38 11.56
N ASP A 179 1.91 -2.27 11.06
CA ASP A 179 1.79 -1.90 9.66
C ASP A 179 2.93 -0.97 9.26
N ILE A 180 3.15 -0.81 7.97
CA ILE A 180 4.20 0.03 7.41
C ILE A 180 3.60 1.13 6.56
N HIS A 181 4.14 2.31 6.73
CA HIS A 181 3.92 3.48 5.89
C HIS A 181 5.27 4.04 5.44
N MET A 182 5.27 4.94 4.49
CA MET A 182 6.47 5.63 4.08
C MET A 182 6.19 7.08 3.78
N ARG A 183 7.19 7.92 4.02
CA ARG A 183 7.32 9.27 3.53
C ARG A 183 8.21 9.25 2.31
N ILE A 184 7.84 9.97 1.28
CA ILE A 184 8.56 10.10 0.01
C ILE A 184 8.76 11.59 -0.26
N GLU A 185 9.96 11.98 -0.62
CA GLU A 185 10.28 13.28 -1.20
C GLU A 185 10.88 13.07 -2.58
N GLY A 186 10.62 13.98 -3.53
CA GLY A 186 11.17 13.89 -4.87
C GLY A 186 10.14 13.54 -5.96
N ASP A 187 10.63 13.07 -7.10
CA ASP A 187 9.84 12.99 -8.33
C ASP A 187 8.68 12.00 -8.26
N ALA A 188 8.76 10.97 -7.44
CA ALA A 188 7.65 10.02 -7.22
C ALA A 188 6.40 10.67 -6.61
N VAL A 189 6.56 11.78 -5.86
CA VAL A 189 5.43 12.54 -5.28
C VAL A 189 4.50 13.08 -6.37
N ARG A 190 5.03 13.41 -7.55
CA ARG A 190 4.23 13.89 -8.69
C ARG A 190 3.20 12.86 -9.15
N TYR A 191 3.52 11.57 -9.05
CA TYR A 191 2.59 10.50 -9.39
C TYR A 191 1.50 10.32 -8.34
N LEU A 192 1.85 10.39 -7.04
CA LEU A 192 0.85 10.40 -5.96
C LEU A 192 -0.10 11.61 -6.08
N GLN A 193 0.45 12.78 -6.41
CA GLN A 193 -0.33 13.99 -6.66
C GLN A 193 -1.27 13.83 -7.85
N GLY A 194 -0.78 13.26 -8.96
CA GLY A 194 -1.59 12.99 -10.16
C GLY A 194 -2.73 12.01 -9.88
N ILE A 195 -2.48 10.95 -9.11
CA ILE A 195 -3.49 9.98 -8.69
C ILE A 195 -4.58 10.68 -7.88
N PHE A 196 -4.21 11.45 -6.84
CA PHE A 196 -5.16 12.20 -6.02
C PHE A 196 -6.02 13.15 -6.88
N LEU A 197 -5.38 13.99 -7.69
CA LEU A 197 -6.09 14.99 -8.50
C LEU A 197 -7.05 14.34 -9.51
N THR A 198 -6.66 13.23 -10.11
CA THR A 198 -7.53 12.48 -11.03
C THR A 198 -8.78 11.98 -10.31
N MET A 199 -8.62 11.40 -9.11
CA MET A 199 -9.74 10.90 -8.31
C MET A 199 -10.61 12.05 -7.78
N TRP A 200 -9.98 13.10 -7.24
CA TRP A 200 -10.69 14.27 -6.73
C TRP A 200 -11.55 14.94 -7.79
N ASN A 201 -10.98 15.24 -8.95
CA ASN A 201 -11.69 15.89 -10.05
C ASN A 201 -12.85 15.05 -10.57
N ARG A 202 -12.67 13.73 -10.63
CA ARG A 202 -13.75 12.81 -11.02
C ARG A 202 -14.92 12.82 -10.01
N GLU A 203 -14.61 12.78 -8.71
CA GLU A 203 -15.66 12.68 -7.67
C GLU A 203 -16.36 14.01 -7.39
N THR A 204 -15.70 15.14 -7.66
CA THR A 204 -16.23 16.47 -7.35
C THR A 204 -16.74 17.25 -8.56
N GLY A 205 -16.32 16.85 -9.76
CA GLY A 205 -16.54 17.63 -10.99
C GLY A 205 -15.68 18.90 -11.08
N GLN A 206 -14.75 19.10 -10.14
CA GLN A 206 -13.78 20.19 -10.19
C GLN A 206 -12.69 19.90 -11.25
N HIS A 207 -11.95 20.94 -11.65
CA HIS A 207 -10.84 20.83 -12.58
C HIS A 207 -9.55 21.38 -11.96
N ILE A 208 -9.18 20.83 -10.81
CA ILE A 208 -7.99 21.26 -10.07
C ILE A 208 -6.75 20.66 -10.72
N GLY A 209 -5.75 21.49 -10.97
CA GLY A 209 -4.49 21.10 -11.60
C GLY A 209 -3.59 22.31 -11.88
N GLY A 210 -2.52 22.06 -12.64
CA GLY A 210 -1.59 23.10 -13.05
C GLY A 210 -0.29 23.13 -12.24
N PRO A 211 0.65 24.02 -12.61
CA PRO A 211 2.02 24.03 -12.07
C PRO A 211 2.12 24.21 -10.55
N ALA A 212 1.15 24.85 -9.92
CA ALA A 212 1.14 25.09 -8.48
C ALA A 212 1.11 23.78 -7.66
N TYR A 213 0.51 22.72 -8.21
CA TYR A 213 0.45 21.41 -7.57
C TYR A 213 1.64 20.50 -7.92
N PHE A 214 2.50 20.92 -8.86
CA PHE A 214 3.66 20.17 -9.34
C PHE A 214 4.90 21.06 -9.34
N PRO A 215 5.36 21.53 -8.17
CA PRO A 215 6.48 22.46 -8.09
C PRO A 215 7.77 21.84 -8.61
N LYS A 216 8.76 22.68 -8.89
CA LYS A 216 10.13 22.21 -9.14
C LYS A 216 10.69 21.65 -7.83
N LEU A 217 11.21 20.45 -7.88
CA LEU A 217 11.77 19.74 -6.74
C LEU A 217 13.29 19.93 -6.66
N PRO A 218 13.87 19.85 -5.45
CA PRO A 218 15.33 19.83 -5.30
C PRO A 218 15.90 18.57 -5.93
N GLN A 219 17.13 18.65 -6.38
CA GLN A 219 17.89 17.48 -6.84
C GLN A 219 18.66 16.91 -5.65
N TYR A 220 18.50 15.62 -5.40
CA TYR A 220 19.25 14.91 -4.38
C TYR A 220 20.55 14.38 -4.99
N PRO A 221 21.65 14.33 -4.20
CA PRO A 221 22.88 13.63 -4.63
C PRO A 221 22.58 12.15 -4.92
N ASP A 222 23.24 11.58 -5.91
CA ASP A 222 23.07 10.16 -6.31
C ASP A 222 23.30 9.19 -5.13
N SER A 223 24.15 9.57 -4.16
CA SER A 223 24.46 8.75 -2.97
C SER A 223 23.29 8.55 -2.01
N VAL A 224 22.25 9.40 -2.11
CA VAL A 224 21.04 9.35 -1.26
C VAL A 224 19.76 9.27 -2.07
N SER A 225 19.87 9.23 -3.38
CA SER A 225 18.73 9.19 -4.29
C SER A 225 18.30 7.75 -4.54
N GLU A 226 17.02 7.48 -4.42
CA GLU A 226 16.42 6.16 -4.57
C GLU A 226 15.58 6.07 -5.83
N GLU A 227 15.60 4.90 -6.46
CA GLU A 227 14.81 4.62 -7.65
C GLU A 227 13.46 4.03 -7.27
N ILE A 228 12.37 4.65 -7.72
CA ILE A 228 11.00 4.29 -7.34
C ILE A 228 10.11 4.23 -8.57
N ALA A 229 9.24 3.21 -8.60
CA ALA A 229 8.06 3.16 -9.47
C ALA A 229 6.80 3.21 -8.61
N ILE A 230 5.94 4.20 -8.82
CA ILE A 230 4.59 4.22 -8.27
C ILE A 230 3.67 3.44 -9.20
N VAL A 231 3.23 2.29 -8.74
CA VAL A 231 2.33 1.41 -9.50
C VAL A 231 0.91 1.61 -9.01
N ASP A 232 0.13 2.31 -9.80
CA ASP A 232 -1.28 2.54 -9.52
C ASP A 232 -2.16 1.49 -10.19
N ARG A 233 -3.18 1.05 -9.47
CA ARG A 233 -4.22 0.18 -9.99
C ARG A 233 -5.57 0.88 -9.95
N THR A 234 -6.17 0.99 -11.13
CA THR A 234 -7.57 1.37 -11.29
C THR A 234 -8.36 0.21 -11.90
N PRO A 235 -9.66 0.07 -11.57
CA PRO A 235 -10.47 -1.03 -12.11
C PRO A 235 -10.60 -1.05 -13.65
N LYS A 236 -10.52 0.11 -14.29
CA LYS A 236 -10.75 0.26 -15.74
C LYS A 236 -9.45 0.43 -16.52
N GLU A 237 -8.62 1.40 -16.15
CA GLU A 237 -7.47 1.83 -16.94
C GLU A 237 -6.24 0.93 -16.74
N THR A 238 -5.98 0.54 -15.47
CA THR A 238 -4.81 -0.26 -15.11
C THR A 238 -5.15 -1.51 -14.28
N PRO A 239 -6.12 -2.34 -14.71
CA PRO A 239 -6.75 -3.36 -13.86
C PRO A 239 -5.80 -4.48 -13.39
N ARG A 240 -4.64 -4.62 -14.00
CA ARG A 240 -3.68 -5.68 -13.70
C ARG A 240 -2.29 -5.18 -13.29
N SER A 241 -2.06 -3.87 -13.24
CA SER A 241 -0.74 -3.27 -13.02
C SER A 241 -0.02 -3.87 -11.81
N ILE A 242 -0.59 -3.77 -10.61
CA ILE A 242 0.01 -4.28 -9.37
C ILE A 242 0.17 -5.82 -9.40
N SER A 243 -0.84 -6.56 -9.89
CA SER A 243 -0.75 -8.03 -9.91
C SER A 243 0.32 -8.54 -10.88
N HIS A 244 0.53 -7.84 -11.99
CA HIS A 244 1.59 -8.15 -12.95
C HIS A 244 2.96 -7.74 -12.39
N ALA A 245 3.09 -6.55 -11.77
CA ALA A 245 4.33 -6.13 -11.12
C ALA A 245 4.77 -7.12 -10.01
N TYR A 246 3.84 -7.59 -9.17
CA TYR A 246 4.12 -8.65 -8.20
C TYR A 246 4.58 -9.95 -8.87
N ALA A 247 3.87 -10.40 -9.90
CA ALA A 247 4.23 -11.65 -10.60
C ALA A 247 5.61 -11.57 -11.27
N ALA A 248 5.92 -10.46 -11.94
CA ALA A 248 7.21 -10.19 -12.54
C ALA A 248 8.34 -10.17 -11.50
N SER A 249 8.14 -9.48 -10.38
CA SER A 249 9.09 -9.43 -9.26
C SER A 249 9.40 -10.82 -8.70
N ILE A 250 8.37 -11.64 -8.49
CA ILE A 250 8.53 -13.02 -8.01
C ILE A 250 9.24 -13.91 -9.03
N GLU A 251 8.95 -13.74 -10.33
CA GLU A 251 9.59 -14.52 -11.40
C GLU A 251 11.06 -14.12 -11.64
N ALA A 252 11.39 -12.84 -11.42
CA ALA A 252 12.74 -12.31 -11.52
C ALA A 252 13.66 -12.74 -10.36
N ALA A 253 13.08 -13.06 -9.20
CA ALA A 253 13.84 -13.43 -8.00
C ALA A 253 14.81 -14.59 -8.26
N GLN A 254 16.06 -14.43 -7.80
CA GLN A 254 17.14 -15.40 -7.99
C GLN A 254 17.49 -16.14 -6.68
N LYS A 255 17.43 -15.46 -5.53
CA LYS A 255 17.90 -15.98 -4.23
C LYS A 255 16.76 -16.19 -3.25
N ASN A 256 16.06 -15.10 -2.90
CA ASN A 256 15.02 -15.14 -1.88
C ASN A 256 13.87 -14.17 -2.15
N ILE A 257 12.72 -14.52 -1.60
CA ILE A 257 11.52 -13.69 -1.55
C ILE A 257 10.98 -13.76 -0.12
N GLN A 258 10.76 -12.59 0.50
CA GLN A 258 10.07 -12.47 1.77
C GLN A 258 8.80 -11.66 1.58
N ILE A 259 7.67 -12.17 2.07
CA ILE A 259 6.35 -11.54 1.93
C ILE A 259 5.70 -11.41 3.30
N VAL A 260 5.19 -10.22 3.62
CA VAL A 260 4.28 -10.01 4.75
C VAL A 260 2.95 -9.50 4.20
N ASN A 261 1.86 -10.20 4.49
CA ASN A 261 0.54 -9.79 4.03
C ASN A 261 -0.57 -10.33 4.93
N PRO A 262 -1.55 -9.48 5.39
CA PRO A 262 -2.60 -9.90 6.32
C PRO A 262 -3.62 -10.87 5.70
N TYR A 263 -3.91 -10.70 4.42
CA TYR A 263 -4.95 -11.45 3.71
C TYR A 263 -4.37 -12.14 2.49
N PHE A 264 -3.53 -13.15 2.75
CA PHE A 264 -2.75 -13.85 1.73
C PHE A 264 -3.61 -14.87 0.95
N VAL A 265 -4.40 -14.37 0.02
CA VAL A 265 -5.25 -15.15 -0.91
C VAL A 265 -4.93 -14.76 -2.37
N PRO A 266 -3.66 -14.90 -2.80
CA PRO A 266 -3.17 -14.34 -4.06
C PRO A 266 -3.86 -14.92 -5.29
N THR A 267 -3.89 -14.13 -6.36
CA THR A 267 -4.44 -14.53 -7.67
C THR A 267 -3.73 -15.75 -8.26
N LYS A 268 -4.34 -16.39 -9.25
CA LYS A 268 -3.74 -17.56 -9.92
C LYS A 268 -2.35 -17.25 -10.52
N SER A 269 -2.16 -16.04 -11.08
CA SER A 269 -0.88 -15.60 -11.65
C SER A 269 0.22 -15.55 -10.60
N ILE A 270 -0.01 -14.87 -9.48
CA ILE A 270 0.95 -14.76 -8.38
C ILE A 270 1.25 -16.13 -7.77
N ARG A 271 0.22 -16.97 -7.54
CA ARG A 271 0.44 -18.35 -7.07
C ARG A 271 1.28 -19.18 -8.05
N LYS A 272 1.11 -18.99 -9.36
CA LYS A 272 1.93 -19.65 -10.39
C LYS A 272 3.38 -19.15 -10.33
N ALA A 273 3.60 -17.85 -10.19
CA ALA A 273 4.94 -17.26 -10.06
C ALA A 273 5.66 -17.79 -8.80
N ILE A 274 5.01 -17.80 -7.63
CA ILE A 274 5.59 -18.39 -6.40
C ILE A 274 5.98 -19.85 -6.58
N LYS A 275 5.11 -20.66 -7.19
CA LYS A 275 5.42 -22.08 -7.44
C LYS A 275 6.60 -22.26 -8.41
N LYS A 276 6.73 -21.37 -9.40
CA LYS A 276 7.85 -21.37 -10.36
C LYS A 276 9.15 -20.99 -9.65
N ALA A 277 9.13 -19.94 -8.79
CA ALA A 277 10.27 -19.55 -7.97
C ALA A 277 10.74 -20.70 -7.05
N LEU A 278 9.83 -21.33 -6.32
CA LEU A 278 10.14 -22.51 -5.48
C LEU A 278 10.75 -23.67 -6.30
N LYS A 279 10.23 -23.93 -7.50
CA LYS A 279 10.78 -24.98 -8.39
C LYS A 279 12.18 -24.64 -8.88
N LYS A 280 12.51 -23.35 -9.03
CA LYS A 280 13.87 -22.90 -9.38
C LYS A 280 14.86 -22.97 -8.20
N GLY A 281 14.39 -23.24 -6.98
CA GLY A 281 15.21 -23.23 -5.77
C GLY A 281 15.26 -21.89 -5.06
N THR A 282 14.50 -20.87 -5.49
CA THR A 282 14.38 -19.59 -4.79
C THR A 282 13.76 -19.83 -3.41
N LYS A 283 14.39 -19.31 -2.36
CA LYS A 283 13.88 -19.37 -0.99
C LYS A 283 12.67 -18.44 -0.85
N VAL A 284 11.51 -18.98 -0.49
CA VAL A 284 10.28 -18.20 -0.30
C VAL A 284 9.84 -18.31 1.16
N GLU A 285 9.75 -17.16 1.80
CA GLU A 285 9.28 -17.00 3.18
C GLU A 285 8.05 -16.10 3.20
N ILE A 286 6.99 -16.54 3.85
CA ILE A 286 5.72 -15.82 3.91
C ILE A 286 5.29 -15.69 5.36
N MET A 287 5.01 -14.48 5.79
CA MET A 287 4.47 -14.18 7.11
C MET A 287 3.01 -13.73 6.99
N ILE A 288 2.14 -14.37 7.73
CA ILE A 288 0.73 -14.00 7.88
C ILE A 288 0.41 -13.89 9.37
N PRO A 289 -0.57 -13.06 9.77
CA PRO A 289 -0.98 -13.01 11.16
C PRO A 289 -1.66 -14.33 11.58
N GLU A 290 -1.42 -14.76 12.83
CA GLU A 290 -2.10 -15.92 13.40
C GLU A 290 -3.56 -15.60 13.76
N VAL A 291 -3.81 -14.36 14.19
CA VAL A 291 -5.14 -13.82 14.52
C VAL A 291 -5.55 -12.82 13.44
N SER A 292 -6.83 -12.78 13.08
CA SER A 292 -7.35 -11.85 12.07
C SER A 292 -8.49 -11.00 12.63
N ASP A 293 -8.64 -9.83 12.03
CA ASP A 293 -9.70 -8.86 12.28
C ASP A 293 -11.00 -9.17 11.52
N ILE A 294 -10.94 -10.09 10.54
CA ILE A 294 -12.10 -10.49 9.71
C ILE A 294 -12.32 -12.02 9.77
N PRO A 295 -13.58 -12.48 9.70
CA PRO A 295 -13.89 -13.91 9.59
C PRO A 295 -13.59 -14.46 8.19
N PHE A 296 -13.48 -15.77 8.06
CA PHE A 296 -13.34 -16.60 6.84
C PHE A 296 -12.06 -16.44 6.02
N THR A 297 -11.60 -15.22 5.71
CA THR A 297 -10.37 -14.97 4.92
C THR A 297 -9.13 -15.66 5.50
N PRO A 298 -8.93 -15.69 6.84
CA PRO A 298 -7.79 -16.39 7.43
C PRO A 298 -7.73 -17.86 7.06
N GLU A 299 -8.86 -18.55 7.07
CA GLU A 299 -8.90 -19.99 6.76
C GLU A 299 -8.53 -20.27 5.30
N ALA A 300 -8.95 -19.40 4.36
CA ALA A 300 -8.52 -19.45 2.96
C ALA A 300 -7.01 -19.22 2.85
N SER A 301 -6.46 -18.22 3.55
CA SER A 301 -5.01 -17.97 3.62
C SER A 301 -4.26 -19.18 4.14
N PHE A 302 -4.68 -19.75 5.27
CA PHE A 302 -4.08 -20.97 5.84
C PHE A 302 -4.09 -22.13 4.87
N HIS A 303 -5.19 -22.33 4.13
CA HIS A 303 -5.26 -23.40 3.12
C HIS A 303 -4.26 -23.20 1.99
N ILE A 304 -4.09 -21.97 1.52
CA ILE A 304 -3.17 -21.63 0.43
C ILE A 304 -1.71 -21.75 0.88
N VAL A 305 -1.36 -21.17 2.04
CA VAL A 305 0.03 -21.24 2.54
C VAL A 305 0.44 -22.69 2.88
N HIS A 306 -0.48 -23.51 3.37
CA HIS A 306 -0.22 -24.95 3.56
C HIS A 306 0.15 -25.64 2.23
N LYS A 307 -0.52 -25.30 1.12
CA LYS A 307 -0.15 -25.85 -0.20
C LYS A 307 1.22 -25.36 -0.67
N LEU A 308 1.61 -24.13 -0.31
CA LEU A 308 2.93 -23.59 -0.63
C LEU A 308 4.01 -24.18 0.28
N MET A 309 3.73 -24.39 1.57
CA MET A 309 4.60 -25.10 2.52
C MET A 309 4.97 -26.50 2.00
N LYS A 310 4.00 -27.27 1.48
CA LYS A 310 4.26 -28.57 0.85
C LYS A 310 5.19 -28.50 -0.37
N ARG A 311 5.44 -27.30 -0.91
CA ARG A 311 6.35 -27.06 -2.04
C ARG A 311 7.67 -26.42 -1.62
N GLY A 312 7.91 -26.33 -0.30
CA GLY A 312 9.16 -25.82 0.25
C GLY A 312 9.13 -24.36 0.72
N ALA A 313 8.00 -23.63 0.63
CA ALA A 313 7.90 -22.32 1.24
C ALA A 313 7.91 -22.43 2.77
N LYS A 314 8.63 -21.50 3.44
CA LYS A 314 8.56 -21.34 4.90
C LYS A 314 7.45 -20.37 5.25
N ILE A 315 6.55 -20.76 6.13
CA ILE A 315 5.37 -19.97 6.51
C ILE A 315 5.47 -19.61 7.98
N TYR A 316 5.44 -18.34 8.29
CA TYR A 316 5.50 -17.81 9.65
C TYR A 316 4.13 -17.27 10.06
N LEU A 317 3.63 -17.74 11.19
CA LEU A 317 2.38 -17.30 11.81
C LEU A 317 2.73 -16.27 12.89
N PHE A 318 2.53 -15.00 12.61
CA PHE A 318 2.90 -13.92 13.50
C PHE A 318 1.97 -13.83 14.72
N LYS A 319 2.56 -13.83 15.94
CA LYS A 319 1.85 -13.82 17.23
C LYS A 319 1.90 -12.47 17.96
N GLY A 320 2.69 -11.52 17.48
CA GLY A 320 2.89 -10.22 18.13
C GLY A 320 1.69 -9.26 18.06
N GLY A 321 0.52 -9.75 17.62
CA GLY A 321 -0.68 -8.98 17.34
C GLY A 321 -1.14 -9.17 15.89
N PHE A 322 -1.69 -8.15 15.26
CA PHE A 322 -2.11 -8.21 13.86
C PHE A 322 -1.09 -7.54 12.94
N HIS A 323 -0.45 -8.33 12.11
CA HIS A 323 0.51 -7.83 11.11
C HIS A 323 -0.21 -7.44 9.83
N HIS A 324 -0.51 -6.15 9.68
CA HIS A 324 -1.30 -5.62 8.57
C HIS A 324 -0.45 -5.08 7.41
N SER A 325 0.88 -5.21 7.44
CA SER A 325 1.77 -4.72 6.37
C SER A 325 1.56 -5.45 5.05
N LYS A 326 1.74 -4.73 3.96
CA LYS A 326 1.68 -5.22 2.60
C LYS A 326 3.03 -4.96 1.94
N VAL A 327 3.99 -5.84 2.24
CA VAL A 327 5.37 -5.69 1.78
C VAL A 327 5.89 -7.00 1.18
N MET A 328 6.77 -6.85 0.20
CA MET A 328 7.56 -7.94 -0.36
C MET A 328 8.98 -7.44 -0.59
N MET A 329 9.95 -8.24 -0.18
CA MET A 329 11.38 -8.01 -0.42
C MET A 329 11.92 -9.10 -1.32
N VAL A 330 12.75 -8.73 -2.27
CA VAL A 330 13.34 -9.64 -3.27
C VAL A 330 14.83 -9.47 -3.32
N ASP A 331 15.57 -10.55 -3.12
CA ASP A 331 17.04 -10.67 -3.25
C ASP A 331 17.86 -9.62 -2.49
N SER A 332 17.26 -8.92 -1.53
CA SER A 332 17.82 -7.76 -0.82
C SER A 332 18.22 -6.60 -1.75
N THR A 333 17.67 -6.54 -2.96
CA THR A 333 17.96 -5.52 -3.97
C THR A 333 16.82 -4.54 -4.17
N PHE A 334 15.58 -5.01 -4.05
CA PHE A 334 14.39 -4.16 -4.15
C PHE A 334 13.24 -4.68 -3.26
N CYS A 335 12.30 -3.81 -2.99
CA CYS A 335 11.11 -4.14 -2.23
C CYS A 335 9.87 -3.43 -2.77
N THR A 336 8.69 -3.83 -2.31
CA THR A 336 7.46 -3.08 -2.49
C THR A 336 6.75 -2.85 -1.18
N VAL A 337 6.26 -1.62 -1.00
CA VAL A 337 5.42 -1.18 0.12
C VAL A 337 4.21 -0.47 -0.46
N GLY A 338 3.01 -0.79 0.04
CA GLY A 338 1.82 -0.13 -0.50
C GLY A 338 0.53 -0.51 0.19
N THR A 339 -0.56 -0.31 -0.52
CA THR A 339 -1.90 -0.49 0.00
C THR A 339 -2.49 -1.85 -0.33
N ALA A 340 -1.99 -2.52 -1.39
CA ALA A 340 -2.58 -3.71 -1.97
C ALA A 340 -2.36 -4.98 -1.13
N ASN A 341 -3.46 -5.57 -0.69
CA ASN A 341 -3.44 -6.92 -0.15
C ASN A 341 -3.21 -7.93 -1.29
N LEU A 342 -2.50 -9.01 -0.99
CA LEU A 342 -2.35 -10.12 -1.93
C LEU A 342 -3.62 -11.00 -1.94
N ASN A 343 -4.75 -10.40 -2.30
CA ASN A 343 -6.04 -11.07 -2.48
C ASN A 343 -6.74 -10.60 -3.76
N SER A 344 -7.81 -11.28 -4.16
CA SER A 344 -8.50 -10.93 -5.40
C SER A 344 -9.24 -9.61 -5.31
N ARG A 345 -9.70 -9.21 -4.13
CA ARG A 345 -10.38 -7.92 -3.95
C ARG A 345 -9.44 -6.78 -4.31
N SER A 346 -8.29 -6.67 -3.65
CA SER A 346 -7.29 -5.63 -3.94
C SER A 346 -6.75 -5.71 -5.38
N LEU A 347 -6.48 -6.93 -5.88
CA LEU A 347 -5.78 -7.09 -7.16
C LEU A 347 -6.71 -7.09 -8.39
N ARG A 348 -8.05 -7.05 -8.22
CA ARG A 348 -9.01 -7.09 -9.33
C ARG A 348 -10.07 -6.02 -9.28
N TYR A 349 -10.44 -5.54 -8.08
CA TYR A 349 -11.62 -4.70 -7.92
C TYR A 349 -11.29 -3.33 -7.34
N ASP A 350 -10.49 -3.23 -6.29
CA ASP A 350 -10.24 -1.98 -5.58
C ASP A 350 -9.22 -1.08 -6.29
N TYR A 351 -9.27 0.22 -6.03
CA TYR A 351 -8.19 1.16 -6.35
C TYR A 351 -7.08 0.98 -5.33
N GLU A 352 -5.86 0.78 -5.78
CA GLU A 352 -4.69 0.49 -4.94
C GLU A 352 -3.45 1.19 -5.47
N THR A 353 -2.50 1.47 -4.61
CA THR A 353 -1.21 2.07 -4.97
C THR A 353 -0.07 1.38 -4.22
N ASN A 354 0.94 0.95 -4.95
CA ASN A 354 2.18 0.39 -4.38
C ASN A 354 3.39 1.15 -4.92
N ALA A 355 4.36 1.41 -4.05
CA ALA A 355 5.69 1.78 -4.48
C ALA A 355 6.56 0.53 -4.63
N PHE A 356 7.29 0.43 -5.72
CA PHE A 356 8.38 -0.51 -5.93
C PHE A 356 9.67 0.30 -5.84
N ILE A 357 10.52 -0.07 -4.90
CA ILE A 357 11.69 0.67 -4.44
C ILE A 357 12.92 -0.15 -4.76
N PHE A 358 13.75 0.35 -5.67
CA PHE A 358 14.96 -0.33 -6.15
C PHE A 358 16.18 0.20 -5.39
N ASP A 359 16.15 -0.02 -4.07
CA ASP A 359 17.21 0.36 -3.15
C ASP A 359 17.52 -0.75 -2.14
N PRO A 360 18.78 -1.23 -2.09
CA PRO A 360 19.19 -2.23 -1.13
C PRO A 360 19.12 -1.78 0.33
N SER A 361 19.33 -0.49 0.64
CA SER A 361 19.29 0.02 2.01
C SER A 361 17.88 -0.09 2.59
N THR A 362 16.88 0.46 1.88
CA THR A 362 15.46 0.38 2.23
C THR A 362 14.98 -1.07 2.28
N THR A 363 15.41 -1.90 1.32
CA THR A 363 15.07 -3.33 1.31
C THR A 363 15.62 -4.05 2.53
N ASN A 364 16.86 -3.77 2.95
CA ASN A 364 17.47 -4.38 4.12
C ASN A 364 16.86 -3.92 5.44
N GLN A 365 16.31 -2.70 5.53
CA GLN A 365 15.53 -2.29 6.69
C GLN A 365 14.28 -3.18 6.86
N LEU A 366 13.57 -3.47 5.77
CA LEU A 366 12.41 -4.38 5.78
C LEU A 366 12.80 -5.84 6.04
N ASN A 367 13.92 -6.31 5.49
CA ASN A 367 14.47 -7.63 5.81
C ASN A 367 14.77 -7.74 7.32
N GLY A 368 15.37 -6.70 7.91
CA GLY A 368 15.62 -6.63 9.35
C GLY A 368 14.35 -6.68 10.19
N MET A 369 13.28 -6.00 9.76
CA MET A 369 11.97 -6.12 10.38
C MET A 369 11.45 -7.57 10.29
N PHE A 370 11.47 -8.16 9.10
CA PHE A 370 11.00 -9.54 8.89
C PHE A 370 11.73 -10.54 9.80
N GLU A 371 13.04 -10.41 9.94
CA GLU A 371 13.84 -11.30 10.81
C GLU A 371 13.53 -11.11 12.31
N ARG A 372 13.27 -9.86 12.76
CA ARG A 372 12.79 -9.61 14.14
C ARG A 372 11.39 -10.22 14.37
N ASP A 373 10.49 -10.07 13.42
CA ASP A 373 9.10 -10.56 13.52
C ASP A 373 9.03 -12.09 13.49
N LYS A 374 9.99 -12.76 12.85
CA LYS A 374 10.15 -14.22 12.93
C LYS A 374 10.35 -14.72 14.35
N GLN A 375 10.99 -13.95 15.23
CA GLN A 375 11.19 -14.31 16.63
C GLN A 375 9.85 -14.37 17.40
N ASN A 376 8.86 -13.58 16.94
CA ASN A 376 7.50 -13.55 17.48
C ASN A 376 6.52 -14.37 16.61
N SER A 377 7.00 -15.32 15.85
CA SER A 377 6.20 -16.12 14.92
C SER A 377 6.37 -17.62 15.17
N THR A 378 5.33 -18.38 14.85
CA THR A 378 5.42 -19.84 14.78
C THR A 378 5.66 -20.27 13.35
N LEU A 379 6.69 -21.07 13.11
CA LEU A 379 6.88 -21.72 11.81
C LEU A 379 5.78 -22.79 11.63
N LEU A 380 4.99 -22.64 10.58
CA LEU A 380 3.97 -23.64 10.24
C LEU A 380 4.64 -24.92 9.76
N THR A 381 4.40 -26.01 10.50
CA THR A 381 4.87 -27.36 10.16
C THR A 381 3.70 -28.26 9.79
N PRO A 382 3.96 -29.45 9.20
CA PRO A 382 2.92 -30.46 8.96
C PRO A 382 2.18 -30.87 10.24
N GLU A 383 2.86 -30.91 11.38
CA GLU A 383 2.30 -31.27 12.69
C GLU A 383 1.30 -30.22 13.16
N ILE A 384 1.70 -28.93 13.12
CA ILE A 384 0.82 -27.79 13.46
C ILE A 384 -0.40 -27.77 12.53
N TRP A 385 -0.19 -28.02 11.23
CA TRP A 385 -1.31 -28.12 10.29
C TRP A 385 -2.26 -29.27 10.65
N LYS A 386 -1.76 -30.44 11.06
CA LYS A 386 -2.58 -31.59 11.44
C LYS A 386 -3.47 -31.29 12.65
N GLN A 387 -3.00 -30.47 13.61
CA GLN A 387 -3.75 -30.07 14.82
C GLN A 387 -4.94 -29.14 14.52
N ARG A 388 -4.99 -28.49 13.36
CA ARG A 388 -6.15 -27.66 12.98
C ARG A 388 -7.39 -28.52 12.81
N SER A 389 -8.54 -28.06 13.35
CA SER A 389 -9.81 -28.81 13.26
C SER A 389 -10.22 -29.08 11.80
N GLY A 390 -10.92 -30.20 11.58
CA GLY A 390 -11.47 -30.55 10.27
C GLY A 390 -12.38 -29.46 9.70
N TRP A 391 -13.17 -28.81 10.56
CA TRP A 391 -14.04 -27.69 10.18
C TRP A 391 -13.23 -26.50 9.61
N LYS A 392 -12.19 -26.05 10.30
CA LYS A 392 -11.32 -24.97 9.80
C LYS A 392 -10.67 -25.30 8.47
N LYS A 393 -10.24 -26.57 8.29
CA LYS A 393 -9.68 -27.04 7.01
C LYS A 393 -10.72 -27.02 5.89
N PHE A 394 -11.95 -27.43 6.18
CA PHE A 394 -13.08 -27.40 5.24
C PHE A 394 -13.43 -25.96 4.85
N VAL A 395 -13.60 -25.06 5.82
CA VAL A 395 -13.84 -23.62 5.56
C VAL A 395 -12.74 -23.02 4.70
N GLY A 396 -11.47 -23.36 4.97
CA GLY A 396 -10.34 -22.91 4.15
C GLY A 396 -10.37 -23.45 2.73
N TRP A 397 -10.81 -24.69 2.53
CA TRP A 397 -10.99 -25.26 1.20
C TRP A 397 -12.13 -24.57 0.43
N VAL A 398 -13.27 -24.32 1.06
CA VAL A 398 -14.38 -23.53 0.47
C VAL A 398 -13.91 -22.12 0.15
N GLY A 399 -13.23 -21.44 1.10
CA GLY A 399 -12.67 -20.12 0.88
C GLY A 399 -11.70 -20.07 -0.31
N ASN A 400 -10.89 -21.12 -0.50
CA ASN A 400 -10.03 -21.20 -1.69
C ASN A 400 -10.81 -21.34 -3.01
N LEU A 401 -12.00 -21.94 -3.02
CA LEU A 401 -12.88 -21.96 -4.20
C LEU A 401 -13.44 -20.57 -4.48
N LEU A 402 -13.74 -19.80 -3.41
CA LEU A 402 -14.25 -18.43 -3.49
C LEU A 402 -13.15 -17.37 -3.69
N THR A 403 -11.88 -17.79 -3.87
CA THR A 403 -10.74 -16.88 -4.12
C THR A 403 -11.00 -15.79 -5.16
N PRO A 404 -11.77 -15.99 -6.26
CA PRO A 404 -12.04 -14.93 -7.22
C PRO A 404 -12.81 -13.72 -6.66
N PHE A 405 -13.44 -13.89 -5.48
CA PHE A 405 -14.31 -12.90 -4.83
C PHE A 405 -13.76 -12.40 -3.48
N LEU A 406 -12.69 -13.03 -2.96
CA LEU A 406 -12.05 -12.71 -1.68
C LEU A 406 -10.86 -11.75 -1.84
#